data_f8f92c34233d6b8e92f1d7c9040eabb2
#
_entry.id   f8f92c34233d6b8e92f1d7c9040eabb2
#
_cell.length_a   1.000
_cell.length_b   1.000
_cell.length_c   1.000
_cell.angle_alpha   90.00
_cell.angle_beta   90.00
_cell.angle_gamma   90.00
#
_symmetry.space_group_name_H-M   'P 1'
#
loop_
_entity.id
_entity.type
_entity.pdbx_description
1 polymer ?
#
loop_
_entity_poly.entity_id
_entity_poly.type
_entity_poly.pdbx_seq_one_letter_code
_entity_poly.pdbx_strand_id
1 'polypeptide(L)'
;MKTPKLNIKRPDFKLRRPKRSDLTRLISIDHLCITLLVLFMGWLLAFASINLTVVNPVKKAFSDFSMTDVFYEIQNSSGVKEINNDIVLVDMTELYDRRKIADCMTNINKCNPKVLVVDLIFERPSYDEGENEYLINAVSSLNNAMFSCKLTDYDYINDRFRKVRRSFFSYEGDSITWAFSNVISGEGYGCIRKYSQNEHINNNVIYSLPYMAVCKYTNTKPEEATPKQRNIEYSHTDFVVIPHNDVLKYRNLIKNKIVILGTINEEADTHITPLGKMP
;
A
#
# COMPACT_ATOMS: atom_id res chain seq x y z
N MET A 1 -62.70 23.03 1.86
CA MET A 1 -62.17 22.07 0.91
C MET A 1 -62.02 20.73 1.61
N LYS A 2 -62.86 19.73 1.25
CA LYS A 2 -62.80 18.39 1.85
C LYS A 2 -61.87 17.52 1.03
N THR A 3 -60.82 16.96 1.67
CA THR A 3 -59.90 16.03 1.05
C THR A 3 -60.55 14.67 0.81
N PRO A 4 -60.43 14.04 -0.36
CA PRO A 4 -61.01 12.73 -0.64
C PRO A 4 -60.22 11.63 0.12
N LYS A 5 -60.96 10.80 0.87
CA LYS A 5 -60.41 9.59 1.51
C LYS A 5 -60.22 8.51 0.45
N LEU A 6 -58.95 8.19 0.16
CA LEU A 6 -58.58 7.06 -0.70
C LEU A 6 -58.89 5.75 0.05
N ASN A 7 -59.83 4.98 -0.45
CA ASN A 7 -60.19 3.67 0.10
C ASN A 7 -59.31 2.58 -0.55
N ILE A 8 -58.12 2.33 0.05
CA ILE A 8 -57.23 1.27 -0.42
C ILE A 8 -57.70 -0.06 0.14
N LYS A 9 -58.39 -0.85 -0.67
CA LYS A 9 -58.68 -2.25 -0.36
C LYS A 9 -57.36 -3.03 -0.33
N ARG A 10 -56.98 -3.52 0.84
CA ARG A 10 -55.87 -4.45 0.95
C ARG A 10 -56.24 -5.79 0.32
N PRO A 11 -55.43 -6.37 -0.55
CA PRO A 11 -55.71 -7.69 -1.08
C PRO A 11 -55.59 -8.72 0.05
N ASP A 12 -56.64 -9.50 0.27
CA ASP A 12 -56.68 -10.62 1.19
C ASP A 12 -55.82 -11.75 0.65
N PHE A 13 -54.55 -11.77 1.00
CA PHE A 13 -53.63 -12.90 0.75
C PHE A 13 -53.99 -14.04 1.71
N LYS A 14 -54.97 -14.88 1.37
CA LYS A 14 -55.23 -16.16 2.05
C LYS A 14 -54.13 -17.13 1.62
N LEU A 15 -53.09 -17.29 2.43
CA LEU A 15 -52.13 -18.39 2.33
C LEU A 15 -52.87 -19.72 2.45
N ARG A 16 -53.14 -20.36 1.33
CA ARG A 16 -53.76 -21.68 1.25
C ARG A 16 -52.71 -22.68 1.75
N ARG A 17 -52.99 -23.38 2.88
CA ARG A 17 -52.11 -24.45 3.38
C ARG A 17 -51.95 -25.51 2.27
N PRO A 18 -50.75 -25.92 1.89
CA PRO A 18 -50.55 -26.93 0.85
C PRO A 18 -51.19 -28.23 1.27
N LYS A 19 -51.95 -28.85 0.36
CA LYS A 19 -52.54 -30.18 0.59
C LYS A 19 -51.41 -31.21 0.59
N ARG A 20 -51.58 -32.32 1.34
CA ARG A 20 -50.61 -33.44 1.43
C ARG A 20 -50.23 -33.98 0.04
N SER A 21 -51.14 -33.91 -0.95
CA SER A 21 -50.91 -34.27 -2.37
C SER A 21 -49.99 -33.31 -3.11
N ASP A 22 -49.84 -32.06 -2.65
CA ASP A 22 -48.95 -31.09 -3.28
C ASP A 22 -47.50 -31.28 -2.78
N LEU A 23 -47.33 -31.75 -1.54
CA LEU A 23 -46.05 -32.15 -0.97
C LEU A 23 -45.47 -33.40 -1.62
N THR A 24 -46.32 -34.39 -1.93
CA THR A 24 -45.85 -35.62 -2.60
C THR A 24 -45.51 -35.42 -4.08
N ARG A 25 -46.07 -34.40 -4.71
CA ARG A 25 -45.67 -33.97 -6.07
C ARG A 25 -44.32 -33.23 -6.10
N LEU A 26 -43.97 -32.51 -5.02
CA LEU A 26 -42.67 -31.84 -4.85
C LEU A 26 -41.54 -32.84 -4.59
N ILE A 27 -41.83 -34.05 -4.11
CA ILE A 27 -40.87 -35.10 -3.82
C ILE A 27 -41.12 -36.24 -4.85
N SER A 28 -40.99 -35.96 -6.13
CA SER A 28 -40.90 -36.99 -7.14
C SER A 28 -39.49 -37.61 -7.14
N ILE A 29 -39.40 -38.86 -7.49
CA ILE A 29 -38.12 -39.60 -7.62
C ILE A 29 -37.17 -38.80 -8.53
N ASP A 30 -37.69 -38.18 -9.58
CA ASP A 30 -36.89 -37.37 -10.51
C ASP A 30 -36.26 -36.16 -9.84
N HIS A 31 -37.00 -35.43 -9.00
CA HIS A 31 -36.47 -34.29 -8.23
C HIS A 31 -35.40 -34.75 -7.24
N LEU A 32 -35.60 -35.90 -6.60
CA LEU A 32 -34.60 -36.46 -5.67
C LEU A 32 -33.33 -36.85 -6.42
N CYS A 33 -33.46 -37.49 -7.58
CA CYS A 33 -32.31 -37.88 -8.42
C CYS A 33 -31.54 -36.63 -8.92
N ILE A 34 -32.25 -35.60 -9.37
CA ILE A 34 -31.63 -34.36 -9.83
C ILE A 34 -30.89 -33.68 -8.67
N THR A 35 -31.52 -33.62 -7.49
CA THR A 35 -30.89 -33.02 -6.30
C THR A 35 -29.64 -33.76 -5.88
N LEU A 36 -29.68 -35.10 -5.86
CA LEU A 36 -28.51 -35.93 -5.56
C LEU A 36 -27.41 -35.78 -6.62
N LEU A 37 -27.77 -35.68 -7.90
CA LEU A 37 -26.82 -35.44 -8.99
C LEU A 37 -26.12 -34.07 -8.80
N VAL A 38 -26.87 -33.01 -8.50
CA VAL A 38 -26.32 -31.66 -8.26
C VAL A 38 -25.39 -31.66 -7.04
N LEU A 39 -25.79 -32.32 -5.96
CA LEU A 39 -24.96 -32.43 -4.76
C LEU A 39 -23.69 -33.26 -5.03
N PHE A 40 -23.81 -34.35 -5.78
CA PHE A 40 -22.67 -35.16 -6.17
C PHE A 40 -21.69 -34.40 -7.08
N MET A 41 -22.21 -33.67 -8.07
CA MET A 41 -21.38 -32.80 -8.92
C MET A 41 -20.71 -31.71 -8.14
N GLY A 42 -21.43 -31.06 -7.19
CA GLY A 42 -20.87 -30.07 -6.28
C GLY A 42 -19.77 -30.64 -5.38
N TRP A 43 -19.99 -31.85 -4.85
CA TRP A 43 -19.00 -32.56 -4.04
C TRP A 43 -17.77 -32.95 -4.89
N LEU A 44 -17.97 -33.43 -6.13
CA LEU A 44 -16.89 -33.80 -7.05
C LEU A 44 -16.04 -32.56 -7.43
N LEU A 45 -16.68 -31.41 -7.67
CA LEU A 45 -15.98 -30.14 -7.92
C LEU A 45 -15.21 -29.67 -6.68
N ALA A 46 -15.79 -29.77 -5.49
CA ALA A 46 -15.12 -29.42 -4.23
C ALA A 46 -13.93 -30.35 -3.98
N PHE A 47 -14.10 -31.67 -4.18
CA PHE A 47 -13.03 -32.64 -4.04
C PHE A 47 -11.90 -32.43 -5.05
N ALA A 48 -12.25 -32.14 -6.31
CA ALA A 48 -11.28 -31.78 -7.34
C ALA A 48 -10.50 -30.52 -6.97
N SER A 49 -11.18 -29.49 -6.42
CA SER A 49 -10.54 -28.24 -5.98
C SER A 49 -9.54 -28.44 -4.85
N ILE A 50 -9.78 -29.43 -3.97
CA ILE A 50 -8.89 -29.73 -2.84
C ILE A 50 -7.68 -30.57 -3.27
N ASN A 51 -7.87 -31.50 -4.22
CA ASN A 51 -6.89 -32.54 -4.53
C ASN A 51 -6.11 -32.34 -5.84
N LEU A 52 -6.55 -31.45 -6.73
CA LEU A 52 -5.86 -31.20 -7.98
C LEU A 52 -4.88 -30.04 -7.87
N THR A 53 -3.59 -30.35 -7.93
CA THR A 53 -2.50 -29.36 -7.98
C THR A 53 -2.64 -28.40 -9.18
N VAL A 54 -3.34 -28.84 -10.25
CA VAL A 54 -3.64 -28.04 -11.45
C VAL A 54 -4.58 -26.87 -11.16
N VAL A 55 -5.40 -26.96 -10.10
CA VAL A 55 -6.34 -25.88 -9.69
C VAL A 55 -5.65 -24.83 -8.81
N ASN A 56 -4.45 -25.13 -8.32
CA ASN A 56 -3.69 -24.19 -7.47
C ASN A 56 -3.44 -22.83 -8.13
N PRO A 57 -3.09 -22.70 -9.43
CA PRO A 57 -2.93 -21.39 -10.07
C PRO A 57 -4.23 -20.60 -10.13
N VAL A 58 -5.36 -21.26 -10.40
CA VAL A 58 -6.69 -20.65 -10.46
C VAL A 58 -7.13 -20.23 -9.05
N LYS A 59 -6.97 -21.11 -8.06
CA LYS A 59 -7.24 -20.79 -6.65
C LYS A 59 -6.39 -19.63 -6.17
N LYS A 60 -5.12 -19.58 -6.55
CA LYS A 60 -4.19 -18.50 -6.22
C LYS A 60 -4.61 -17.18 -6.89
N ALA A 61 -5.01 -17.24 -8.17
CA ALA A 61 -5.53 -16.06 -8.88
C ALA A 61 -6.82 -15.50 -8.23
N PHE A 62 -7.73 -16.38 -7.78
CA PHE A 62 -8.94 -15.95 -7.07
C PHE A 62 -8.68 -15.50 -5.64
N SER A 63 -7.65 -16.03 -4.95
CA SER A 63 -7.30 -15.58 -3.60
C SER A 63 -6.72 -14.17 -3.57
N ASP A 64 -6.05 -13.77 -4.66
CA ASP A 64 -5.51 -12.42 -4.80
C ASP A 64 -6.52 -11.39 -5.32
N PHE A 65 -7.68 -11.87 -5.83
CA PHE A 65 -8.72 -10.99 -6.33
C PHE A 65 -9.57 -10.45 -5.18
N SER A 66 -9.63 -9.14 -5.09
CA SER A 66 -10.52 -8.44 -4.16
C SER A 66 -11.59 -7.65 -4.93
N MET A 67 -12.82 -7.63 -4.43
CA MET A 67 -13.88 -6.79 -5.01
C MET A 67 -13.51 -5.30 -4.99
N THR A 68 -12.61 -4.90 -4.10
CA THR A 68 -12.06 -3.54 -4.08
C THR A 68 -11.18 -3.25 -5.30
N ASP A 69 -10.55 -4.26 -5.91
CA ASP A 69 -9.73 -4.07 -7.11
C ASP A 69 -10.61 -3.66 -8.30
N VAL A 70 -11.81 -4.28 -8.41
CA VAL A 70 -12.81 -3.89 -9.43
C VAL A 70 -13.30 -2.47 -9.21
N PHE A 71 -13.53 -2.09 -7.95
CA PHE A 71 -13.93 -0.73 -7.61
C PHE A 71 -12.88 0.29 -8.05
N TYR A 72 -11.62 0.05 -7.75
CA TYR A 72 -10.51 0.91 -8.16
C TYR A 72 -10.37 0.97 -9.69
N GLU A 73 -10.51 -0.17 -10.39
CA GLU A 73 -10.45 -0.22 -11.85
C GLU A 73 -11.58 0.61 -12.49
N ILE A 74 -12.82 0.50 -11.99
CA ILE A 74 -13.95 1.28 -12.47
C ILE A 74 -13.76 2.77 -12.19
N GLN A 75 -13.29 3.11 -11.00
CA GLN A 75 -13.00 4.50 -10.62
C GLN A 75 -11.90 5.07 -11.51
N ASN A 76 -10.91 4.27 -11.84
CA ASN A 76 -9.81 4.58 -12.72
C ASN A 76 -10.25 4.87 -14.17
N SER A 77 -11.17 4.09 -14.69
CA SER A 77 -11.61 4.21 -16.08
C SER A 77 -12.51 5.43 -16.31
N SER A 78 -13.09 6.02 -15.28
CA SER A 78 -14.13 7.04 -15.37
C SER A 78 -13.72 8.45 -14.93
N GLY A 79 -12.51 8.64 -14.36
CA GLY A 79 -12.15 9.87 -13.66
C GLY A 79 -11.10 10.74 -14.34
N VAL A 80 -11.25 12.05 -14.16
CA VAL A 80 -10.16 13.01 -14.37
C VAL A 80 -9.14 12.79 -13.26
N LYS A 81 -7.87 12.55 -13.62
CA LYS A 81 -6.80 12.43 -12.65
C LYS A 81 -6.56 13.77 -11.95
N GLU A 82 -6.66 13.77 -10.65
CA GLU A 82 -6.28 14.92 -9.85
C GLU A 82 -4.77 14.88 -9.57
N ILE A 83 -4.12 16.05 -9.64
CA ILE A 83 -2.70 16.16 -9.29
C ILE A 83 -2.61 16.48 -7.80
N ASN A 84 -1.86 15.67 -7.05
CA ASN A 84 -1.57 15.97 -5.67
C ASN A 84 -0.63 17.18 -5.57
N ASN A 85 -1.09 18.22 -4.88
CA ASN A 85 -0.33 19.43 -4.74
C ASN A 85 0.59 19.46 -3.50
N ASP A 86 0.50 18.49 -2.61
CA ASP A 86 1.27 18.45 -1.36
C ASP A 86 2.52 17.58 -1.41
N ILE A 87 2.59 16.67 -2.40
CA ILE A 87 3.69 15.72 -2.56
C ILE A 87 4.36 15.96 -3.91
N VAL A 88 5.69 16.01 -3.89
CA VAL A 88 6.54 16.09 -5.07
C VAL A 88 7.54 14.95 -5.05
N LEU A 89 7.65 14.22 -6.14
CA LEU A 89 8.62 13.16 -6.31
C LEU A 89 9.83 13.72 -7.04
N VAL A 90 11.02 13.45 -6.53
CA VAL A 90 12.29 13.74 -7.23
C VAL A 90 12.88 12.43 -7.68
N ASP A 91 12.85 12.23 -8.99
CA ASP A 91 13.32 11.01 -9.62
C ASP A 91 14.84 11.00 -9.75
N MET A 92 15.45 9.97 -9.19
CA MET A 92 16.87 9.71 -9.27
C MET A 92 17.19 8.39 -9.97
N THR A 93 16.29 7.88 -10.79
CA THR A 93 16.56 6.71 -11.63
C THR A 93 17.87 6.89 -12.38
N GLU A 94 18.72 5.86 -12.41
CA GLU A 94 20.08 5.88 -13.00
C GLU A 94 21.11 6.77 -12.27
N LEU A 95 20.79 7.37 -11.14
CA LEU A 95 21.72 8.17 -10.35
C LEU A 95 22.37 7.33 -9.24
N TYR A 96 23.57 6.83 -9.47
CA TYR A 96 24.29 5.96 -8.51
C TYR A 96 25.48 6.68 -7.84
N ASP A 97 25.89 7.82 -8.35
CA ASP A 97 27.01 8.63 -7.84
C ASP A 97 26.61 9.31 -6.51
N ARG A 98 27.30 8.96 -5.43
CA ARG A 98 27.00 9.47 -4.08
C ARG A 98 27.17 10.97 -3.93
N ARG A 99 28.15 11.57 -4.63
CA ARG A 99 28.35 13.03 -4.61
C ARG A 99 27.17 13.74 -5.27
N LYS A 100 26.71 13.22 -6.40
CA LYS A 100 25.55 13.79 -7.10
C LYS A 100 24.25 13.59 -6.31
N ILE A 101 24.09 12.46 -5.60
CA ILE A 101 22.96 12.26 -4.69
C ILE A 101 23.00 13.28 -3.54
N ALA A 102 24.16 13.49 -2.94
CA ALA A 102 24.38 14.50 -1.89
C ALA A 102 24.09 15.92 -2.40
N ASP A 103 24.53 16.24 -3.61
CA ASP A 103 24.21 17.52 -4.25
C ASP A 103 22.71 17.69 -4.50
N CYS A 104 22.04 16.64 -4.96
CA CYS A 104 20.59 16.64 -5.16
C CYS A 104 19.85 16.91 -3.83
N MET A 105 20.19 16.20 -2.74
CA MET A 105 19.62 16.42 -1.41
C MET A 105 19.86 17.86 -0.94
N THR A 106 21.07 18.38 -1.11
CA THR A 106 21.42 19.76 -0.77
C THR A 106 20.61 20.78 -1.57
N ASN A 107 20.40 20.52 -2.88
CA ASN A 107 19.62 21.40 -3.73
C ASN A 107 18.14 21.37 -3.39
N ILE A 108 17.59 20.20 -3.04
CA ILE A 108 16.23 20.10 -2.51
C ILE A 108 16.10 20.91 -1.22
N ASN A 109 17.06 20.77 -0.30
CA ASN A 109 17.07 21.50 0.98
C ASN A 109 17.07 23.01 0.77
N LYS A 110 17.83 23.54 -0.20
CA LYS A 110 17.83 24.97 -0.60
C LYS A 110 16.47 25.45 -1.12
N CYS A 111 15.62 24.56 -1.59
CA CYS A 111 14.26 24.88 -2.04
C CYS A 111 13.25 24.99 -0.88
N ASN A 112 13.68 24.77 0.36
CA ASN A 112 12.87 24.82 1.58
C ASN A 112 11.62 23.92 1.52
N PRO A 113 11.76 22.58 1.32
CA PRO A 113 10.65 21.66 1.49
C PRO A 113 10.17 21.69 2.95
N LYS A 114 8.91 21.37 3.20
CA LYS A 114 8.44 21.20 4.57
C LYS A 114 8.95 19.91 5.19
N VAL A 115 9.07 18.85 4.36
CA VAL A 115 9.68 17.58 4.73
C VAL A 115 10.45 17.06 3.52
N LEU A 116 11.69 16.62 3.73
CA LEU A 116 12.46 15.86 2.76
C LEU A 116 12.49 14.38 3.20
N VAL A 117 11.90 13.53 2.40
CA VAL A 117 11.92 12.07 2.57
C VAL A 117 12.97 11.50 1.62
N VAL A 118 13.99 10.84 2.17
CA VAL A 118 15.03 10.17 1.39
C VAL A 118 14.78 8.68 1.44
N ASP A 119 14.19 8.14 0.37
CA ASP A 119 13.90 6.69 0.27
C ASP A 119 15.08 5.94 -0.34
N LEU A 120 16.22 6.05 0.34
CA LEU A 120 17.48 5.41 0.00
C LEU A 120 18.14 4.85 1.24
N ILE A 121 18.79 3.70 1.08
CA ILE A 121 19.60 3.08 2.13
C ILE A 121 21.02 2.89 1.60
N PHE A 122 21.96 3.61 2.17
CA PHE A 122 23.39 3.48 1.89
C PHE A 122 23.95 2.38 2.79
N GLU A 123 23.82 1.11 2.39
CA GLU A 123 24.14 -0.03 3.25
C GLU A 123 25.60 -0.08 3.70
N ARG A 124 26.53 0.33 2.84
CA ARG A 124 27.97 0.26 3.11
C ARG A 124 28.64 1.58 2.70
N PRO A 125 29.73 1.95 3.39
CA PRO A 125 30.58 3.06 2.93
C PRO A 125 31.15 2.76 1.55
N SER A 126 31.43 3.81 0.77
CA SER A 126 32.22 3.71 -0.44
C SER A 126 33.67 3.43 -0.11
N TYR A 127 34.42 2.87 -1.07
CA TYR A 127 35.87 2.73 -0.95
C TYR A 127 36.57 4.10 -1.00
N ASP A 128 35.95 5.12 -1.58
CA ASP A 128 36.41 6.50 -1.54
C ASP A 128 35.88 7.17 -0.26
N GLU A 129 36.77 7.38 0.71
CA GLU A 129 36.43 8.06 1.97
C GLU A 129 35.91 9.48 1.73
N GLY A 130 36.43 10.18 0.73
CA GLY A 130 35.98 11.54 0.37
C GLY A 130 34.53 11.59 -0.11
N GLU A 131 34.04 10.53 -0.76
CA GLU A 131 32.59 10.43 -1.08
C GLU A 131 31.74 10.23 0.19
N ASN A 132 32.24 9.44 1.14
CA ASN A 132 31.52 9.19 2.38
C ASN A 132 31.43 10.47 3.22
N GLU A 133 32.54 11.20 3.38
CA GLU A 133 32.56 12.47 4.09
C GLU A 133 31.65 13.51 3.42
N TYR A 134 31.68 13.59 2.09
CA TYR A 134 30.84 14.50 1.35
C TYR A 134 29.34 14.23 1.56
N LEU A 135 28.95 12.94 1.52
CA LEU A 135 27.58 12.51 1.79
C LEU A 135 27.16 12.83 3.24
N ILE A 136 28.01 12.50 4.23
CA ILE A 136 27.72 12.74 5.64
C ILE A 136 27.57 14.24 5.93
N ASN A 137 28.42 15.07 5.35
CA ASN A 137 28.33 16.53 5.47
C ASN A 137 27.04 17.07 4.85
N ALA A 138 26.65 16.56 3.68
CA ALA A 138 25.37 16.92 3.07
C ALA A 138 24.20 16.53 3.99
N VAL A 139 24.16 15.27 4.44
CA VAL A 139 23.10 14.78 5.34
C VAL A 139 23.01 15.62 6.62
N SER A 140 24.14 15.95 7.24
CA SER A 140 24.20 16.76 8.48
C SER A 140 23.69 18.19 8.29
N SER A 141 23.69 18.70 7.06
CA SER A 141 23.21 20.04 6.73
C SER A 141 21.72 20.11 6.40
N LEU A 142 21.03 18.96 6.31
CA LEU A 142 19.63 18.91 5.91
C LEU A 142 18.71 19.36 7.04
N ASN A 143 17.73 20.20 6.70
CA ASN A 143 16.66 20.58 7.60
C ASN A 143 15.42 19.71 7.33
N ASN A 144 14.76 19.23 8.41
CA ASN A 144 13.53 18.45 8.31
C ASN A 144 13.61 17.21 7.37
N ALA A 145 14.78 16.62 7.24
CA ALA A 145 14.96 15.39 6.50
C ALA A 145 14.60 14.17 7.35
N MET A 146 14.18 13.11 6.66
CA MET A 146 14.01 11.78 7.22
C MET A 146 14.50 10.74 6.21
N PHE A 147 15.00 9.64 6.73
CA PHE A 147 15.63 8.60 5.93
C PHE A 147 14.92 7.27 6.09
N SER A 148 14.88 6.54 4.99
CA SER A 148 14.38 5.19 4.94
C SER A 148 15.29 4.23 5.70
N CYS A 149 14.67 3.26 6.38
CA CYS A 149 15.34 2.08 6.92
C CYS A 149 14.53 0.82 6.56
N LYS A 150 15.17 -0.35 6.60
CA LYS A 150 14.49 -1.64 6.38
C LYS A 150 14.43 -2.44 7.66
N LEU A 151 13.25 -2.99 7.92
CA LEU A 151 13.05 -3.99 8.95
C LEU A 151 13.43 -5.36 8.37
N THR A 152 14.23 -6.11 9.09
CA THR A 152 14.79 -7.39 8.65
C THR A 152 14.70 -8.44 9.76
N ASP A 153 15.00 -9.70 9.41
CA ASP A 153 14.95 -10.81 10.35
C ASP A 153 13.53 -11.01 10.93
N TYR A 154 12.58 -11.32 10.02
CA TYR A 154 11.19 -11.51 10.40
C TYR A 154 10.97 -12.85 11.11
N ASP A 155 10.40 -12.79 12.30
CA ASP A 155 10.04 -13.93 13.12
C ASP A 155 8.59 -14.33 12.86
N TYR A 156 8.40 -15.35 12.05
CA TYR A 156 7.07 -15.87 11.67
C TYR A 156 6.26 -16.43 12.84
N ILE A 157 6.94 -16.85 13.93
CA ILE A 157 6.26 -17.41 15.10
C ILE A 157 5.61 -16.31 15.93
N ASN A 158 6.33 -15.20 16.09
CA ASN A 158 5.90 -14.08 16.92
C ASN A 158 5.36 -12.89 16.11
N ASP A 159 5.23 -13.03 14.78
CA ASP A 159 4.73 -12.00 13.85
C ASP A 159 5.42 -10.65 14.07
N ARG A 160 6.76 -10.63 14.07
CA ARG A 160 7.55 -9.41 14.32
C ARG A 160 8.90 -9.42 13.65
N PHE A 161 9.38 -8.23 13.34
CA PHE A 161 10.76 -8.02 12.92
C PHE A 161 11.69 -7.96 14.14
N ARG A 162 12.96 -8.39 13.95
CA ARG A 162 13.97 -8.41 15.01
C ARG A 162 15.06 -7.37 14.82
N LYS A 163 15.30 -6.89 13.59
CA LYS A 163 16.40 -5.98 13.26
C LYS A 163 15.95 -4.81 12.40
N VAL A 164 16.69 -3.71 12.54
CA VAL A 164 16.55 -2.52 11.68
C VAL A 164 17.85 -2.33 10.92
N ARG A 165 17.79 -2.24 9.61
CA ARG A 165 18.92 -1.89 8.75
C ARG A 165 18.80 -0.43 8.34
N ARG A 166 19.79 0.36 8.70
CA ARG A 166 19.91 1.79 8.39
C ARG A 166 21.11 2.02 7.46
N SER A 167 21.26 3.24 6.99
CA SER A 167 22.47 3.64 6.27
C SER A 167 23.72 3.59 7.16
N PHE A 168 24.90 3.39 6.55
CA PHE A 168 26.18 3.24 7.27
C PHE A 168 26.55 4.42 8.15
N PHE A 169 26.03 5.61 7.87
CA PHE A 169 26.29 6.82 8.65
C PHE A 169 25.36 6.97 9.85
N SER A 170 24.48 6.01 10.12
CA SER A 170 23.67 6.01 11.34
C SER A 170 24.50 5.58 12.54
N TYR A 171 24.41 6.31 13.63
CA TYR A 171 25.04 5.98 14.90
C TYR A 171 24.03 6.15 16.04
N GLU A 172 24.34 5.58 17.18
CA GLU A 172 23.51 5.69 18.38
C GLU A 172 23.52 7.14 18.87
N GLY A 173 22.32 7.73 19.02
CA GLY A 173 22.17 9.15 19.42
C GLY A 173 22.19 10.15 18.28
N ASP A 174 22.18 9.71 17.02
CA ASP A 174 22.03 10.62 15.88
C ASP A 174 20.67 11.36 15.93
N SER A 175 20.64 12.58 15.40
CA SER A 175 19.43 13.40 15.30
C SER A 175 18.58 13.06 14.05
N ILE A 176 19.02 12.07 13.26
CA ILE A 176 18.37 11.68 12.02
C ILE A 176 17.06 10.95 12.30
N THR A 177 15.99 11.38 11.68
CA THR A 177 14.72 10.67 11.75
C THR A 177 14.76 9.47 10.80
N TRP A 178 14.65 8.27 11.35
CA TRP A 178 14.58 7.01 10.62
C TRP A 178 13.15 6.47 10.62
N ALA A 179 12.67 6.02 9.47
CA ALA A 179 11.37 5.39 9.33
C ALA A 179 11.44 4.24 8.33
N PHE A 180 10.66 3.17 8.54
CA PHE A 180 10.76 2.01 7.68
C PHE A 180 9.94 2.14 6.40
N SER A 181 10.47 1.60 5.28
CA SER A 181 9.83 1.55 3.96
C SER A 181 9.37 0.15 3.56
N ASN A 182 9.30 -0.79 4.49
CA ASN A 182 8.81 -2.13 4.19
C ASN A 182 7.35 -2.09 3.75
N VAL A 183 7.04 -2.79 2.66
CA VAL A 183 5.67 -3.00 2.19
C VAL A 183 5.15 -4.36 2.63
N ILE A 184 3.85 -4.46 2.86
CA ILE A 184 3.18 -5.71 3.22
C ILE A 184 2.63 -6.30 1.93
N SER A 185 3.30 -7.33 1.41
CA SER A 185 2.76 -8.14 0.33
C SER A 185 1.75 -9.13 0.90
N GLY A 186 0.54 -9.18 0.29
CA GLY A 186 -0.45 -10.20 0.63
C GLY A 186 0.01 -11.61 0.28
N GLU A 187 -0.72 -12.62 0.76
CA GLU A 187 -0.56 -13.99 0.30
C GLU A 187 -0.85 -14.06 -1.23
N GLY A 188 -0.18 -14.97 -1.93
CA GLY A 188 -0.39 -15.17 -3.36
C GLY A 188 0.60 -14.44 -4.26
N TYR A 189 0.16 -13.58 -5.17
CA TYR A 189 1.02 -12.81 -6.08
C TYR A 189 1.63 -11.57 -5.46
N GLY A 190 1.39 -11.34 -4.18
CA GLY A 190 2.00 -10.24 -3.44
C GLY A 190 1.40 -8.87 -3.71
N CYS A 191 0.09 -8.80 -4.06
CA CYS A 191 -0.58 -7.53 -4.26
C CYS A 191 -0.60 -6.69 -2.96
N ILE A 192 -0.06 -5.48 -3.04
CA ILE A 192 0.03 -4.58 -1.90
C ILE A 192 -1.30 -3.86 -1.72
N ARG A 193 -1.97 -4.12 -0.61
CA ARG A 193 -3.25 -3.47 -0.21
C ARG A 193 -3.18 -2.81 1.14
N LYS A 194 -2.13 -3.09 1.91
CA LYS A 194 -1.97 -2.61 3.27
C LYS A 194 -0.58 -2.09 3.52
N TYR A 195 -0.46 -1.18 4.46
CA TYR A 195 0.82 -0.78 5.04
C TYR A 195 0.77 -0.93 6.56
N SER A 196 1.91 -1.15 7.18
CA SER A 196 2.04 -1.08 8.64
C SER A 196 2.32 0.35 9.04
N GLN A 197 1.58 0.89 10.01
CA GLN A 197 1.83 2.23 10.52
C GLN A 197 3.03 2.24 11.46
N ASN A 198 3.18 1.21 12.28
CA ASN A 198 4.24 1.06 13.26
C ASN A 198 4.60 -0.41 13.48
N GLU A 199 5.84 -0.66 13.87
CA GLU A 199 6.36 -1.98 14.27
C GLU A 199 7.15 -1.88 15.57
N HIS A 200 7.16 -2.97 16.33
CA HIS A 200 7.91 -3.06 17.59
C HIS A 200 9.19 -3.84 17.40
N ILE A 201 10.33 -3.24 17.73
CA ILE A 201 11.64 -3.89 17.68
C ILE A 201 12.40 -3.54 18.97
N ASN A 202 12.75 -4.56 19.73
CA ASN A 202 13.54 -4.42 20.97
C ASN A 202 12.99 -3.32 21.92
N ASN A 203 11.68 -3.35 22.19
CA ASN A 203 10.94 -2.38 23.03
C ASN A 203 10.84 -0.94 22.46
N ASN A 204 11.32 -0.72 21.24
CA ASN A 204 11.15 0.55 20.55
C ASN A 204 10.06 0.46 19.49
N VAL A 205 9.24 1.51 19.40
CA VAL A 205 8.27 1.65 18.33
C VAL A 205 8.96 2.35 17.17
N ILE A 206 8.90 1.73 15.99
CA ILE A 206 9.41 2.29 14.74
C ILE A 206 8.22 2.52 13.83
N TYR A 207 8.15 3.69 13.23
CA TYR A 207 7.04 4.11 12.37
C TYR A 207 7.39 3.98 10.90
N SER A 208 6.36 3.79 10.06
CA SER A 208 6.54 3.72 8.62
C SER A 208 6.88 5.09 8.01
N LEU A 209 7.59 5.05 6.89
CA LEU A 209 8.04 6.23 6.16
C LEU A 209 6.89 7.17 5.78
N PRO A 210 5.77 6.69 5.17
CA PRO A 210 4.66 7.57 4.83
C PRO A 210 3.97 8.19 6.05
N TYR A 211 3.81 7.43 7.14
CA TYR A 211 3.20 7.95 8.35
C TYR A 211 4.04 9.05 9.01
N MET A 212 5.34 8.82 9.13
CA MET A 212 6.25 9.82 9.68
C MET A 212 6.35 11.07 8.82
N ALA A 213 6.29 10.92 7.48
CA ALA A 213 6.27 12.05 6.57
C ALA A 213 5.04 12.94 6.82
N VAL A 214 3.86 12.34 7.00
CA VAL A 214 2.63 13.07 7.35
C VAL A 214 2.74 13.73 8.72
N CYS A 215 3.24 13.03 9.73
CA CYS A 215 3.43 13.61 11.07
C CYS A 215 4.35 14.85 11.05
N LYS A 216 5.47 14.76 10.32
CA LYS A 216 6.36 15.91 10.14
C LYS A 216 5.69 17.05 9.34
N TYR A 217 4.95 16.71 8.29
CA TYR A 217 4.24 17.69 7.47
C TYR A 217 3.15 18.42 8.24
N THR A 218 2.40 17.73 9.07
CA THR A 218 1.31 18.29 9.88
C THR A 218 1.80 18.85 11.22
N ASN A 219 3.08 18.65 11.55
CA ASN A 219 3.66 18.98 12.84
C ASN A 219 2.94 18.29 14.02
N THR A 220 2.54 17.04 13.83
CA THR A 220 1.92 16.19 14.84
C THR A 220 2.92 15.19 15.40
N LYS A 221 2.71 14.76 16.64
CA LYS A 221 3.52 13.68 17.23
C LYS A 221 3.03 12.34 16.68
N PRO A 222 3.95 11.41 16.37
CA PRO A 222 3.55 10.08 15.96
C PRO A 222 2.91 9.32 17.14
N GLU A 223 1.82 8.63 16.85
CA GLU A 223 1.09 7.81 17.80
C GLU A 223 1.08 6.35 17.33
N GLU A 224 1.17 5.44 18.29
CA GLU A 224 1.06 4.02 18.01
C GLU A 224 -0.38 3.67 17.62
N ALA A 225 -0.54 2.97 16.50
CA ALA A 225 -1.85 2.56 16.02
C ALA A 225 -2.23 1.14 16.44
N THR A 226 -3.50 0.96 16.78
CA THR A 226 -4.11 -0.33 16.99
C THR A 226 -5.41 -0.39 16.16
N PRO A 227 -5.53 -1.25 15.15
CA PRO A 227 -4.49 -2.15 14.63
C PRO A 227 -3.36 -1.41 13.89
N LYS A 228 -2.15 -1.98 13.94
CA LYS A 228 -0.96 -1.41 13.26
C LYS A 228 -1.08 -1.37 11.73
N GLN A 229 -1.82 -2.33 11.15
CA GLN A 229 -2.04 -2.41 9.70
C GLN A 229 -3.23 -1.56 9.26
N ARG A 230 -3.04 -0.79 8.19
CA ARG A 230 -4.04 0.06 7.54
C ARG A 230 -4.19 -0.31 6.08
N ASN A 231 -5.39 -0.18 5.56
CA ASN A 231 -5.63 -0.30 4.12
C ASN A 231 -5.06 0.92 3.39
N ILE A 232 -4.49 0.67 2.22
CA ILE A 232 -4.09 1.73 1.30
C ILE A 232 -5.32 2.08 0.46
N GLU A 233 -5.66 3.36 0.41
CA GLU A 233 -6.65 3.88 -0.52
C GLU A 233 -5.94 4.27 -1.82
N TYR A 234 -6.21 3.50 -2.87
CA TYR A 234 -5.67 3.76 -4.19
C TYR A 234 -6.57 4.75 -4.92
N SER A 235 -6.24 6.01 -4.80
CA SER A 235 -6.93 7.08 -5.52
C SER A 235 -6.26 7.39 -6.86
N HIS A 236 -7.03 7.95 -7.78
CA HIS A 236 -6.59 8.43 -9.10
C HIS A 236 -5.83 9.76 -8.99
N THR A 237 -4.78 9.77 -8.19
CA THR A 237 -4.00 10.97 -7.95
C THR A 237 -2.64 10.82 -8.60
N ASP A 238 -2.33 11.66 -9.56
CA ASP A 238 -0.98 11.79 -10.11
C ASP A 238 -0.12 12.70 -9.22
N PHE A 239 1.18 12.49 -9.24
CA PHE A 239 2.14 13.29 -8.51
C PHE A 239 3.01 14.09 -9.46
N VAL A 240 3.47 15.25 -9.02
CA VAL A 240 4.48 16.01 -9.76
C VAL A 240 5.81 15.28 -9.63
N VAL A 241 6.39 14.88 -10.75
CA VAL A 241 7.71 14.24 -10.81
C VAL A 241 8.73 15.23 -11.38
N ILE A 242 9.82 15.42 -10.67
CA ILE A 242 10.92 16.32 -11.07
C ILE A 242 12.20 15.51 -11.23
N PRO A 243 12.90 15.57 -12.37
CA PRO A 243 14.21 14.97 -12.51
C PRO A 243 15.22 15.59 -11.53
N HIS A 244 16.13 14.78 -10.98
CA HIS A 244 17.12 15.22 -9.98
C HIS A 244 17.97 16.42 -10.43
N ASN A 245 18.23 16.56 -11.75
CA ASN A 245 19.00 17.66 -12.31
C ASN A 245 18.24 19.01 -12.36
N ASP A 246 16.91 18.98 -12.31
CA ASP A 246 16.05 20.14 -12.51
C ASP A 246 15.48 20.72 -11.19
N VAL A 247 15.89 20.21 -10.04
CA VAL A 247 15.37 20.57 -8.71
C VAL A 247 15.31 22.08 -8.49
N LEU A 248 16.41 22.80 -8.76
CA LEU A 248 16.49 24.24 -8.54
C LEU A 248 15.59 25.04 -9.49
N LYS A 249 15.35 24.54 -10.70
CA LYS A 249 14.46 25.14 -11.69
C LYS A 249 13.00 25.11 -11.23
N TYR A 250 12.60 24.04 -10.54
CA TYR A 250 11.24 23.83 -10.05
C TYR A 250 11.07 24.16 -8.56
N ARG A 251 11.90 25.04 -8.03
CA ARG A 251 11.90 25.46 -6.62
C ARG A 251 10.51 25.79 -6.07
N ASN A 252 9.67 26.45 -6.85
CA ASN A 252 8.33 26.86 -6.44
C ASN A 252 7.38 25.66 -6.21
N LEU A 253 7.60 24.55 -6.90
CA LEU A 253 6.83 23.32 -6.73
C LEU A 253 7.26 22.54 -5.47
N ILE A 254 8.50 22.74 -5.04
CA ILE A 254 9.11 22.03 -3.89
C ILE A 254 8.83 22.75 -2.56
N LYS A 255 8.78 24.09 -2.60
CA LYS A 255 8.66 24.90 -1.39
C LYS A 255 7.42 24.53 -0.55
N ASN A 256 7.63 24.29 0.75
CA ASN A 256 6.59 23.92 1.71
C ASN A 256 5.83 22.60 1.39
N LYS A 257 6.41 21.70 0.61
CA LYS A 257 5.82 20.41 0.23
C LYS A 257 6.52 19.25 0.93
N ILE A 258 5.90 18.06 0.87
CA ILE A 258 6.59 16.81 1.11
C ILE A 258 7.34 16.49 -0.17
N VAL A 259 8.64 16.33 -0.10
CA VAL A 259 9.48 15.94 -1.22
C VAL A 259 10.02 14.55 -0.96
N ILE A 260 9.75 13.63 -1.87
CA ILE A 260 10.25 12.25 -1.80
C ILE A 260 11.35 12.11 -2.85
N LEU A 261 12.56 11.82 -2.39
CA LEU A 261 13.71 11.51 -3.25
C LEU A 261 13.85 10.00 -3.31
N GLY A 262 13.69 9.43 -4.50
CA GLY A 262 13.76 7.98 -4.72
C GLY A 262 13.84 7.62 -6.20
N THR A 263 13.90 6.33 -6.49
CA THR A 263 13.84 5.78 -7.85
C THR A 263 12.38 5.51 -8.23
N ILE A 264 11.95 5.96 -9.40
CA ILE A 264 10.53 5.84 -9.82
C ILE A 264 10.37 4.83 -10.96
N ASN A 265 11.38 4.64 -11.80
CA ASN A 265 11.30 3.83 -13.01
C ASN A 265 12.20 2.59 -12.97
N GLU A 266 12.54 2.08 -11.80
CA GLU A 266 13.38 0.90 -11.67
C GLU A 266 12.50 -0.36 -11.64
N GLU A 267 12.67 -1.28 -12.62
CA GLU A 267 11.86 -2.51 -12.66
C GLU A 267 11.97 -3.35 -11.41
N ALA A 268 13.13 -3.31 -10.74
CA ALA A 268 13.38 -4.04 -9.50
C ALA A 268 12.56 -3.53 -8.30
N ASP A 269 12.07 -2.29 -8.36
CA ASP A 269 11.33 -1.63 -7.28
C ASP A 269 9.82 -1.51 -7.58
N THR A 270 9.34 -2.20 -8.61
CA THR A 270 7.91 -2.20 -8.93
C THR A 270 7.14 -3.22 -8.13
N HIS A 271 5.97 -2.82 -7.68
CA HIS A 271 5.07 -3.62 -6.87
C HIS A 271 3.74 -3.86 -7.59
N ILE A 272 3.13 -5.03 -7.32
CA ILE A 272 1.78 -5.31 -7.79
C ILE A 272 0.79 -4.64 -6.85
N THR A 273 -0.06 -3.79 -7.39
CA THR A 273 -1.11 -3.07 -6.68
C THR A 273 -2.46 -3.33 -7.32
N PRO A 274 -3.59 -2.95 -6.67
CA PRO A 274 -4.91 -3.01 -7.29
C PRO A 274 -5.05 -2.23 -8.60
N LEU A 275 -4.17 -1.26 -8.85
CA LEU A 275 -4.13 -0.46 -10.09
C LEU A 275 -3.13 -0.97 -11.13
N GLY A 276 -2.54 -2.14 -10.92
CA GLY A 276 -1.49 -2.70 -11.74
C GLY A 276 -0.10 -2.56 -11.12
N LYS A 277 0.94 -2.64 -11.95
CA LYS A 277 2.32 -2.43 -11.49
C LYS A 277 2.58 -0.95 -11.26
N MET A 278 3.08 -0.62 -10.08
CA MET A 278 3.45 0.74 -9.68
C MET A 278 4.83 0.70 -9.00
N PRO A 279 5.64 1.79 -9.14
CA PRO A 279 6.88 1.94 -8.40
C PRO A 279 6.67 2.10 -6.91
#